data_42706b6fe8470e72dca49f5382f9d301
#
_entry.id   42706b6fe8470e72dca49f5382f9d301
#
_cell.length_a   1.000
_cell.length_b   1.000
_cell.length_c   1.000
_cell.angle_alpha   90.00
_cell.angle_beta   90.00
_cell.angle_gamma   90.00
#
_symmetry.space_group_name_H-M   'P 1'
#
loop_
_entity.id
_entity.type
_entity.pdbx_description
1 polymer ?
#
loop_
_entity_poly.entity_id
_entity_poly.type
_entity_poly.pdbx_seq_one_letter_code
_entity_poly.pdbx_strand_id
1 'polypeptide(L)'
;MTLDNIIEEINNAESIVILTHENPDGDAIGSSLALYNGLKQIGKDADLIIPEFPQTFEFLKNSEEVKKEGKIEKYDLAIALDCGDIKRLDGFAKYFEDANVRISIDHHSANTMFADYNFVNPMAPACCQILVTVLEALGIEIDKEIGTCLLTGIITDTGGFKYSGVTSETFEFAAELLNKGVNVSNIYKRVLQTLSKPSFELRRRAMNRLEFLEEGKIAFTYTTLKDEEEAMVESNSHDGIVEMGRDIEGVEISIFLREKEDGYKISLRSNEYVNVSDICLMFSGGGHIRAAGGSINLPFEQAKQKVIDECKKYLKWGKQWME
;
A
#
# COMPACT_ATOMS: atom_id res chain seq x y z
N MET A 1 -24.22 -8.81 -1.98
CA MET A 1 -24.33 -7.33 -1.98
C MET A 1 -23.74 -6.89 -3.28
N THR A 2 -24.47 -6.10 -3.98
CA THR A 2 -24.17 -5.75 -5.35
C THR A 2 -23.54 -4.38 -5.42
N LEU A 3 -22.82 -4.10 -6.50
CA LEU A 3 -22.33 -2.77 -6.84
C LEU A 3 -23.48 -1.73 -6.81
N ASP A 4 -24.67 -2.12 -7.24
CA ASP A 4 -25.86 -1.22 -7.25
C ASP A 4 -26.17 -0.62 -5.88
N ASN A 5 -26.04 -1.39 -4.78
CA ASN A 5 -26.27 -0.87 -3.43
C ASN A 5 -25.24 0.20 -3.05
N ILE A 6 -23.97 -0.02 -3.41
CA ILE A 6 -22.90 0.97 -3.17
C ILE A 6 -23.16 2.27 -3.92
N ILE A 7 -23.59 2.16 -5.17
CA ILE A 7 -23.95 3.32 -6.01
C ILE A 7 -25.16 4.05 -5.43
N GLU A 8 -26.17 3.33 -4.96
CA GLU A 8 -27.34 3.91 -4.31
C GLU A 8 -26.97 4.70 -3.04
N GLU A 9 -26.14 4.11 -2.16
CA GLU A 9 -25.70 4.77 -0.93
C GLU A 9 -24.85 6.03 -1.23
N ILE A 10 -23.94 5.97 -2.19
CA ILE A 10 -23.17 7.14 -2.61
C ILE A 10 -24.07 8.23 -3.17
N ASN A 11 -25.07 7.88 -3.98
CA ASN A 11 -26.01 8.85 -4.55
C ASN A 11 -26.91 9.50 -3.50
N ASN A 12 -27.30 8.77 -2.46
CA ASN A 12 -28.21 9.27 -1.41
C ASN A 12 -27.49 10.09 -0.34
N ALA A 13 -26.18 9.87 -0.10
CA ALA A 13 -25.44 10.56 0.94
C ALA A 13 -25.30 12.07 0.65
N GLU A 14 -25.54 12.91 1.67
CA GLU A 14 -25.32 14.36 1.64
C GLU A 14 -23.92 14.73 2.18
N SER A 15 -23.39 13.92 3.11
CA SER A 15 -22.08 14.09 3.70
C SER A 15 -21.26 12.80 3.59
N ILE A 16 -20.10 12.87 2.94
CA ILE A 16 -19.24 11.72 2.67
C ILE A 16 -17.86 11.94 3.29
N VAL A 17 -17.30 10.90 3.90
CA VAL A 17 -15.89 10.88 4.28
C VAL A 17 -15.18 9.73 3.57
N ILE A 18 -14.02 10.04 2.99
CA ILE A 18 -13.12 9.07 2.35
C ILE A 18 -11.92 8.87 3.27
N LEU A 19 -11.67 7.61 3.59
CA LEU A 19 -10.61 7.18 4.50
C LEU A 19 -9.74 6.12 3.82
N THR A 20 -8.50 6.02 4.25
CA THR A 20 -7.59 4.95 3.88
C THR A 20 -6.77 4.50 5.09
N HIS A 21 -5.94 3.47 4.91
CA HIS A 21 -5.13 2.96 6.01
C HIS A 21 -4.06 3.95 6.49
N GLU A 22 -3.62 3.81 7.75
CA GLU A 22 -2.42 4.48 8.25
C GLU A 22 -1.20 4.18 7.36
N ASN A 23 -0.27 5.04 7.17
CA ASN A 23 0.87 4.88 6.26
C ASN A 23 0.45 4.56 4.80
N PRO A 24 -0.35 5.43 4.18
CA PRO A 24 -0.92 5.17 2.87
C PRO A 24 0.15 5.11 1.78
N ASP A 25 0.04 4.11 0.93
CA ASP A 25 0.87 3.96 -0.27
C ASP A 25 0.24 4.60 -1.51
N GLY A 26 0.79 4.33 -2.68
CA GLY A 26 0.29 4.96 -3.90
C GLY A 26 -1.07 4.47 -4.35
N ASP A 27 -1.50 3.25 -3.97
CA ASP A 27 -2.83 2.74 -4.31
C ASP A 27 -3.90 3.32 -3.39
N ALA A 28 -3.63 3.39 -2.09
CA ALA A 28 -4.47 4.07 -1.12
C ALA A 28 -4.70 5.55 -1.48
N ILE A 29 -3.64 6.26 -1.85
CA ILE A 29 -3.71 7.68 -2.24
C ILE A 29 -4.37 7.86 -3.60
N GLY A 30 -3.99 7.04 -4.58
CA GLY A 30 -4.52 7.09 -5.93
C GLY A 30 -6.03 6.82 -5.97
N SER A 31 -6.49 5.76 -5.29
CA SER A 31 -7.91 5.42 -5.20
C SER A 31 -8.71 6.50 -4.46
N SER A 32 -8.17 7.00 -3.34
CA SER A 32 -8.84 8.04 -2.54
C SER A 32 -9.01 9.34 -3.32
N LEU A 33 -7.96 9.82 -3.99
CA LEU A 33 -8.03 11.03 -4.81
C LEU A 33 -8.86 10.83 -6.08
N ALA A 34 -8.84 9.63 -6.69
CA ALA A 34 -9.70 9.34 -7.85
C ALA A 34 -11.18 9.40 -7.48
N LEU A 35 -11.58 8.78 -6.35
CA LEU A 35 -12.95 8.86 -5.86
C LEU A 35 -13.33 10.29 -5.49
N TYR A 36 -12.48 11.01 -4.76
CA TYR A 36 -12.71 12.40 -4.37
C TYR A 36 -12.96 13.30 -5.60
N ASN A 37 -12.11 13.20 -6.61
CA ASN A 37 -12.26 13.96 -7.85
C ASN A 37 -13.53 13.57 -8.61
N GLY A 38 -13.87 12.30 -8.64
CA GLY A 38 -15.09 11.80 -9.26
C GLY A 38 -16.36 12.31 -8.57
N LEU A 39 -16.39 12.26 -7.24
CA LEU A 39 -17.52 12.79 -6.46
C LEU A 39 -17.71 14.30 -6.70
N LYS A 40 -16.62 15.08 -6.75
CA LYS A 40 -16.69 16.50 -7.12
C LYS A 40 -17.29 16.72 -8.52
N GLN A 41 -16.96 15.85 -9.49
CA GLN A 41 -17.45 15.96 -10.85
C GLN A 41 -19.00 15.82 -10.92
N ILE A 42 -19.59 14.96 -10.06
CA ILE A 42 -21.04 14.77 -9.96
C ILE A 42 -21.70 15.64 -8.89
N GLY A 43 -20.97 16.65 -8.35
CA GLY A 43 -21.51 17.64 -7.42
C GLY A 43 -21.68 17.16 -5.98
N LYS A 44 -21.03 16.07 -5.59
CA LYS A 44 -21.00 15.56 -4.20
C LYS A 44 -19.87 16.23 -3.41
N ASP A 45 -20.16 16.66 -2.19
CA ASP A 45 -19.14 17.12 -1.24
C ASP A 45 -18.63 15.94 -0.42
N ALA A 46 -17.31 15.82 -0.29
CA ALA A 46 -16.67 14.79 0.49
C ALA A 46 -15.49 15.37 1.26
N ASP A 47 -15.23 14.86 2.46
CA ASP A 47 -13.98 15.07 3.16
C ASP A 47 -13.03 13.91 2.85
N LEU A 48 -11.84 14.25 2.38
CA LEU A 48 -10.77 13.30 2.15
C LEU A 48 -9.77 13.40 3.30
N ILE A 49 -9.71 12.36 4.14
CA ILE A 49 -8.85 12.33 5.32
C ILE A 49 -7.73 11.32 5.11
N ILE A 50 -6.49 11.83 5.04
CA ILE A 50 -5.28 11.00 4.96
C ILE A 50 -4.30 11.53 6.03
N PRO A 51 -3.95 10.72 7.03
CA PRO A 51 -3.20 11.16 8.21
C PRO A 51 -1.85 11.79 7.88
N GLU A 52 -1.07 11.11 7.07
CA GLU A 52 0.24 11.54 6.60
C GLU A 52 0.29 11.43 5.08
N PHE A 53 0.07 12.57 4.40
CA PHE A 53 0.11 12.62 2.95
C PHE A 53 1.57 12.72 2.46
N PRO A 54 2.10 11.72 1.75
CA PRO A 54 3.47 11.75 1.29
C PRO A 54 3.68 12.76 0.16
N GLN A 55 4.72 13.58 0.27
CA GLN A 55 5.08 14.63 -0.70
C GLN A 55 5.23 14.09 -2.14
N THR A 56 5.61 12.84 -2.29
CA THR A 56 5.74 12.16 -3.60
C THR A 56 4.46 12.24 -4.44
N PHE A 57 3.29 12.31 -3.82
CA PHE A 57 1.98 12.30 -4.47
C PHE A 57 1.32 13.68 -4.60
N GLU A 58 1.97 14.77 -4.18
CA GLU A 58 1.47 16.16 -4.30
C GLU A 58 1.17 16.58 -5.75
N PHE A 59 1.65 15.84 -6.74
CA PHE A 59 1.36 16.10 -8.14
C PHE A 59 -0.04 15.63 -8.58
N LEU A 60 -0.73 14.87 -7.78
CA LEU A 60 -2.07 14.39 -8.06
C LEU A 60 -3.09 15.52 -7.82
N LYS A 61 -4.10 15.57 -8.66
CA LYS A 61 -5.14 16.60 -8.62
C LYS A 61 -5.88 16.63 -7.29
N ASN A 62 -6.02 17.82 -6.71
CA ASN A 62 -6.66 18.10 -5.42
C ASN A 62 -5.96 17.42 -4.21
N SER A 63 -4.67 17.09 -4.33
CA SER A 63 -3.87 16.63 -3.19
C SER A 63 -3.83 17.64 -2.04
N GLU A 64 -3.96 18.94 -2.36
CA GLU A 64 -4.04 20.04 -1.41
C GLU A 64 -5.36 20.08 -0.60
N GLU A 65 -6.37 19.36 -1.04
CA GLU A 65 -7.67 19.25 -0.36
C GLU A 65 -7.69 18.16 0.73
N VAL A 66 -6.63 17.36 0.80
CA VAL A 66 -6.46 16.31 1.82
C VAL A 66 -6.39 16.96 3.21
N LYS A 67 -7.11 16.37 4.15
CA LYS A 67 -7.25 16.88 5.52
C LYS A 67 -6.71 15.89 6.53
N LYS A 68 -6.34 16.43 7.70
CA LYS A 68 -5.98 15.62 8.87
C LYS A 68 -7.18 15.30 9.76
N GLU A 69 -8.25 16.07 9.63
CA GLU A 69 -9.49 15.93 10.42
C GLU A 69 -10.72 16.23 9.57
N GLY A 70 -11.83 15.58 9.87
CA GLY A 70 -13.10 15.81 9.20
C GLY A 70 -13.74 17.14 9.62
N LYS A 71 -14.58 17.71 8.74
CA LYS A 71 -15.33 18.93 9.02
C LYS A 71 -16.45 18.72 10.04
N ILE A 72 -16.96 17.50 10.13
CA ILE A 72 -18.09 17.12 11.00
C ILE A 72 -17.74 15.83 11.77
N GLU A 73 -18.43 15.62 12.90
CA GLU A 73 -18.19 14.44 13.73
C GLU A 73 -18.86 13.18 13.17
N LYS A 74 -20.00 13.31 12.51
CA LYS A 74 -20.78 12.19 11.97
C LYS A 74 -21.18 12.43 10.53
N TYR A 75 -20.81 11.51 9.65
CA TYR A 75 -21.13 11.51 8.22
C TYR A 75 -22.30 10.58 7.89
N ASP A 76 -23.00 10.86 6.78
CA ASP A 76 -23.99 9.93 6.25
C ASP A 76 -23.30 8.67 5.72
N LEU A 77 -22.16 8.86 5.07
CA LEU A 77 -21.40 7.77 4.43
C LEU A 77 -19.91 7.88 4.72
N ALA A 78 -19.32 6.78 5.17
CA ALA A 78 -17.88 6.61 5.23
C ALA A 78 -17.43 5.54 4.23
N ILE A 79 -16.42 5.87 3.42
CA ILE A 79 -15.85 4.96 2.42
C ILE A 79 -14.38 4.71 2.78
N ALA A 80 -14.06 3.48 3.12
CA ALA A 80 -12.69 3.02 3.31
C ALA A 80 -12.15 2.43 2.00
N LEU A 81 -11.03 2.95 1.52
CA LEU A 81 -10.35 2.51 0.31
C LEU A 81 -9.01 1.86 0.67
N ASP A 82 -8.72 0.75 0.01
CA ASP A 82 -7.46 0.03 0.15
C ASP A 82 -7.09 -0.30 1.60
N CYS A 83 -8.08 -0.75 2.37
CA CYS A 83 -7.93 -1.02 3.79
C CYS A 83 -8.54 -2.37 4.16
N GLY A 84 -7.69 -3.34 4.50
CA GLY A 84 -8.12 -4.71 4.81
C GLY A 84 -8.72 -4.92 6.20
N ASP A 85 -8.52 -3.99 7.15
CA ASP A 85 -9.04 -4.09 8.52
C ASP A 85 -9.28 -2.69 9.09
N ILE A 86 -10.38 -2.53 9.84
CA ILE A 86 -10.75 -1.26 10.48
C ILE A 86 -9.67 -0.71 11.41
N LYS A 87 -8.88 -1.58 12.04
CA LYS A 87 -7.77 -1.18 12.92
C LYS A 87 -6.69 -0.40 12.17
N ARG A 88 -6.58 -0.61 10.86
CA ARG A 88 -5.63 0.12 10.03
C ARG A 88 -6.07 1.56 9.71
N LEU A 89 -7.31 1.93 10.02
CA LEU A 89 -7.77 3.32 9.97
C LEU A 89 -7.23 4.14 11.17
N ASP A 90 -6.66 3.45 12.19
CA ASP A 90 -6.05 4.05 13.39
C ASP A 90 -6.92 5.15 14.02
N GLY A 91 -6.36 6.31 14.32
CA GLY A 91 -7.07 7.43 14.96
C GLY A 91 -8.29 7.99 14.21
N PHE A 92 -8.50 7.55 12.96
CA PHE A 92 -9.62 7.96 12.10
C PHE A 92 -10.75 6.94 12.04
N ALA A 93 -10.59 5.77 12.67
CA ALA A 93 -11.62 4.73 12.74
C ALA A 93 -12.96 5.28 13.27
N LYS A 94 -12.92 6.27 14.17
CA LYS A 94 -14.13 6.93 14.71
C LYS A 94 -15.05 7.50 13.62
N TYR A 95 -14.51 8.10 12.55
CA TYR A 95 -15.33 8.64 11.46
C TYR A 95 -16.03 7.53 10.66
N PHE A 96 -15.37 6.37 10.57
CA PHE A 96 -15.95 5.20 9.93
C PHE A 96 -17.01 4.53 10.81
N GLU A 97 -16.71 4.32 12.10
CA GLU A 97 -17.61 3.66 13.05
C GLU A 97 -18.88 4.47 13.31
N ASP A 98 -18.77 5.81 13.38
CA ASP A 98 -19.88 6.72 13.70
C ASP A 98 -20.75 7.05 12.48
N ALA A 99 -20.31 6.76 11.24
CA ALA A 99 -21.10 7.02 10.03
C ALA A 99 -22.40 6.21 10.00
N ASN A 100 -23.42 6.76 9.33
CA ASN A 100 -24.71 6.08 9.20
C ASN A 100 -24.58 4.83 8.32
N VAL A 101 -23.79 4.89 7.25
CA VAL A 101 -23.50 3.79 6.32
C VAL A 101 -21.97 3.72 6.10
N ARG A 102 -21.45 2.49 5.99
CA ARG A 102 -20.03 2.20 5.81
C ARG A 102 -19.80 1.33 4.59
N ILE A 103 -18.87 1.75 3.74
CA ILE A 103 -18.45 1.04 2.53
C ILE A 103 -16.95 0.74 2.62
N SER A 104 -16.55 -0.46 2.21
CA SER A 104 -15.16 -0.85 2.00
C SER A 104 -14.96 -1.26 0.54
N ILE A 105 -13.99 -0.65 -0.14
CA ILE A 105 -13.56 -1.04 -1.49
C ILE A 105 -12.09 -1.41 -1.39
N ASP A 106 -11.73 -2.67 -1.67
CA ASP A 106 -10.42 -3.21 -1.34
C ASP A 106 -10.03 -4.40 -2.22
N HIS A 107 -8.74 -4.69 -2.30
CA HIS A 107 -8.20 -5.84 -2.99
C HIS A 107 -7.41 -6.82 -2.07
N HIS A 108 -7.31 -6.54 -0.79
CA HIS A 108 -6.58 -7.40 0.13
C HIS A 108 -7.33 -8.72 0.38
N SER A 109 -6.64 -9.85 0.20
CA SER A 109 -7.19 -11.20 0.48
C SER A 109 -7.49 -11.43 1.97
N ALA A 110 -6.85 -10.66 2.86
CA ALA A 110 -7.06 -10.70 4.31
C ALA A 110 -8.11 -9.69 4.80
N ASN A 111 -8.90 -9.09 3.89
CA ASN A 111 -9.96 -8.15 4.29
C ASN A 111 -10.95 -8.80 5.25
N THR A 112 -11.21 -8.15 6.37
CA THR A 112 -12.08 -8.66 7.45
C THR A 112 -13.57 -8.40 7.20
N MET A 113 -13.95 -7.81 6.05
CA MET A 113 -15.32 -7.50 5.66
C MET A 113 -16.04 -6.63 6.70
N PHE A 114 -15.38 -5.59 7.18
CA PHE A 114 -15.75 -4.79 8.36
C PHE A 114 -16.79 -3.70 8.10
N ALA A 115 -17.19 -3.49 6.85
CA ALA A 115 -18.17 -2.48 6.43
C ALA A 115 -19.59 -3.07 6.31
N ASP A 116 -20.60 -2.20 6.21
CA ASP A 116 -21.97 -2.62 5.87
C ASP A 116 -22.04 -3.14 4.43
N TYR A 117 -21.29 -2.50 3.52
CA TYR A 117 -21.12 -2.91 2.14
C TYR A 117 -19.64 -3.08 1.81
N ASN A 118 -19.26 -4.26 1.35
CA ASN A 118 -17.87 -4.59 1.03
C ASN A 118 -17.77 -4.98 -0.45
N PHE A 119 -16.98 -4.23 -1.22
CA PHE A 119 -16.64 -4.52 -2.61
C PHE A 119 -15.17 -4.90 -2.69
N VAL A 120 -14.91 -6.18 -2.42
CA VAL A 120 -13.55 -6.71 -2.28
C VAL A 120 -13.26 -7.70 -3.40
N ASN A 121 -12.17 -7.46 -4.13
CA ASN A 121 -11.71 -8.37 -5.18
C ASN A 121 -10.21 -8.69 -5.01
N PRO A 122 -9.86 -9.80 -4.33
CA PRO A 122 -8.47 -10.21 -4.11
C PRO A 122 -7.69 -10.60 -5.38
N MET A 123 -8.38 -10.71 -6.52
CA MET A 123 -7.74 -11.00 -7.81
C MET A 123 -7.31 -9.74 -8.55
N ALA A 124 -7.80 -8.58 -8.14
CA ALA A 124 -7.38 -7.30 -8.70
C ALA A 124 -5.98 -6.93 -8.23
N PRO A 125 -5.11 -6.41 -9.10
CA PRO A 125 -3.75 -6.05 -8.73
C PRO A 125 -3.64 -4.77 -7.90
N ALA A 126 -4.74 -4.00 -7.79
CA ALA A 126 -4.81 -2.72 -7.09
C ALA A 126 -6.26 -2.34 -6.79
N CYS A 127 -6.51 -1.65 -5.69
CA CYS A 127 -7.81 -1.04 -5.37
C CYS A 127 -8.23 -0.02 -6.44
N CYS A 128 -7.29 0.73 -7.02
CA CYS A 128 -7.52 1.63 -8.13
C CYS A 128 -8.17 0.95 -9.34
N GLN A 129 -7.82 -0.31 -9.66
CA GLN A 129 -8.45 -1.03 -10.75
C GLN A 129 -9.91 -1.38 -10.43
N ILE A 130 -10.21 -1.77 -9.20
CA ILE A 130 -11.59 -2.03 -8.74
C ILE A 130 -12.43 -0.76 -8.80
N LEU A 131 -11.85 0.35 -8.37
CA LEU A 131 -12.53 1.63 -8.27
C LEU A 131 -13.04 2.15 -9.63
N VAL A 132 -12.38 1.80 -10.72
CA VAL A 132 -12.86 2.16 -12.06
C VAL A 132 -14.31 1.71 -12.28
N THR A 133 -14.63 0.46 -11.92
CA THR A 133 -16.00 -0.08 -12.06
C THR A 133 -17.00 0.75 -11.25
N VAL A 134 -16.62 1.24 -10.07
CA VAL A 134 -17.47 2.08 -9.22
C VAL A 134 -17.66 3.47 -9.85
N LEU A 135 -16.60 4.08 -10.36
CA LEU A 135 -16.65 5.40 -11.00
C LEU A 135 -17.55 5.38 -12.25
N GLU A 136 -17.37 4.37 -13.10
CA GLU A 136 -18.19 4.19 -14.30
C GLU A 136 -19.68 3.96 -13.96
N ALA A 137 -19.97 3.15 -12.95
CA ALA A 137 -21.33 2.89 -12.49
C ALA A 137 -22.00 4.15 -11.89
N LEU A 138 -21.23 5.07 -11.32
CA LEU A 138 -21.69 6.40 -10.88
C LEU A 138 -21.89 7.37 -12.06
N GLY A 139 -21.56 6.99 -13.29
CA GLY A 139 -21.60 7.88 -14.45
C GLY A 139 -20.51 8.96 -14.44
N ILE A 140 -19.44 8.75 -13.69
CA ILE A 140 -18.30 9.65 -13.62
C ILE A 140 -17.41 9.46 -14.85
N GLU A 141 -17.07 10.54 -15.52
CA GLU A 141 -16.12 10.50 -16.62
C GLU A 141 -14.70 10.38 -16.06
N ILE A 142 -14.02 9.27 -16.38
CA ILE A 142 -12.61 9.11 -16.06
C ILE A 142 -11.81 9.98 -17.02
N ASP A 143 -11.61 11.24 -16.64
CA ASP A 143 -10.77 12.20 -17.37
C ASP A 143 -9.26 11.93 -17.12
N LYS A 144 -8.43 12.81 -17.65
CA LYS A 144 -6.97 12.72 -17.47
C LYS A 144 -6.54 12.80 -16.00
N GLU A 145 -7.19 13.61 -15.20
CA GLU A 145 -6.80 13.87 -13.82
C GLU A 145 -7.17 12.69 -12.91
N ILE A 146 -8.39 12.18 -13.03
CA ILE A 146 -8.83 10.95 -12.36
C ILE A 146 -7.99 9.77 -12.85
N GLY A 147 -7.76 9.66 -14.16
CA GLY A 147 -6.92 8.62 -14.73
C GLY A 147 -5.47 8.66 -14.25
N THR A 148 -4.92 9.85 -13.95
CA THR A 148 -3.59 9.98 -13.37
C THR A 148 -3.55 9.42 -11.95
N CYS A 149 -4.58 9.66 -11.14
CA CYS A 149 -4.70 9.08 -9.79
C CYS A 149 -4.78 7.55 -9.87
N LEU A 150 -5.68 7.01 -10.70
CA LEU A 150 -5.87 5.57 -10.87
C LEU A 150 -4.60 4.87 -11.37
N LEU A 151 -3.96 5.42 -12.40
CA LEU A 151 -2.74 4.81 -12.95
C LEU A 151 -1.56 4.89 -11.97
N THR A 152 -1.55 5.90 -11.10
CA THR A 152 -0.54 5.99 -10.04
C THR A 152 -0.65 4.82 -9.07
N GLY A 153 -1.85 4.51 -8.57
CA GLY A 153 -2.07 3.36 -7.70
C GLY A 153 -1.74 2.04 -8.39
N ILE A 154 -2.24 1.83 -9.61
CA ILE A 154 -1.91 0.61 -10.38
C ILE A 154 -0.40 0.43 -10.56
N ILE A 155 0.34 1.51 -10.89
CA ILE A 155 1.80 1.44 -11.08
C ILE A 155 2.51 1.12 -9.77
N THR A 156 2.12 1.73 -8.67
CA THR A 156 2.80 1.50 -7.39
C THR A 156 2.55 0.09 -6.87
N ASP A 157 1.33 -0.38 -6.87
CA ASP A 157 0.96 -1.67 -6.29
C ASP A 157 1.37 -2.88 -7.16
N THR A 158 1.47 -2.66 -8.47
CA THR A 158 2.04 -3.66 -9.40
C THR A 158 3.55 -3.62 -9.53
N GLY A 159 4.23 -2.72 -8.82
CA GLY A 159 5.67 -2.49 -8.97
C GLY A 159 6.05 -2.08 -10.39
N GLY A 160 5.20 -1.33 -11.08
CA GLY A 160 5.36 -0.96 -12.48
C GLY A 160 5.04 -2.11 -13.43
N PHE A 161 3.94 -2.80 -13.22
CA PHE A 161 3.45 -3.95 -14.00
C PHE A 161 4.36 -5.18 -13.96
N LYS A 162 5.15 -5.35 -12.89
CA LYS A 162 6.09 -6.49 -12.74
C LYS A 162 5.52 -7.66 -11.93
N TYR A 163 4.57 -7.40 -11.02
CA TYR A 163 4.11 -8.42 -10.09
C TYR A 163 3.07 -9.35 -10.71
N SER A 164 2.95 -10.56 -10.16
CA SER A 164 2.15 -11.67 -10.70
C SER A 164 0.63 -11.43 -10.73
N GLY A 165 0.14 -10.40 -10.02
CA GLY A 165 -1.27 -10.00 -10.05
C GLY A 165 -1.69 -9.22 -11.30
N VAL A 166 -0.72 -8.82 -12.16
CA VAL A 166 -1.00 -8.08 -13.40
C VAL A 166 -1.66 -8.98 -14.43
N THR A 167 -2.75 -8.53 -15.03
CA THR A 167 -3.52 -9.24 -16.06
C THR A 167 -3.59 -8.44 -17.38
N SER A 168 -4.16 -9.04 -18.43
CA SER A 168 -4.44 -8.32 -19.69
C SER A 168 -5.36 -7.12 -19.44
N GLU A 169 -6.37 -7.26 -18.59
CA GLU A 169 -7.29 -6.20 -18.19
C GLU A 169 -6.55 -5.00 -17.58
N THR A 170 -5.52 -5.25 -16.75
CA THR A 170 -4.68 -4.19 -16.18
C THR A 170 -3.97 -3.38 -17.28
N PHE A 171 -3.48 -4.03 -18.33
CA PHE A 171 -2.87 -3.35 -19.48
C PHE A 171 -3.89 -2.64 -20.37
N GLU A 172 -5.08 -3.22 -20.56
CA GLU A 172 -6.19 -2.58 -21.29
C GLU A 172 -6.60 -1.30 -20.61
N PHE A 173 -6.76 -1.32 -19.31
CA PHE A 173 -6.99 -0.15 -18.47
C PHE A 173 -5.91 0.92 -18.64
N ALA A 174 -4.65 0.51 -18.49
CA ALA A 174 -3.54 1.43 -18.67
C ALA A 174 -3.53 2.06 -20.07
N ALA A 175 -3.85 1.28 -21.12
CA ALA A 175 -3.94 1.78 -22.49
C ALA A 175 -5.07 2.82 -22.64
N GLU A 176 -6.23 2.59 -22.05
CA GLU A 176 -7.35 3.54 -22.06
C GLU A 176 -6.97 4.85 -21.38
N LEU A 177 -6.31 4.78 -20.22
CA LEU A 177 -5.85 5.97 -19.51
C LEU A 177 -4.79 6.77 -20.29
N LEU A 178 -3.89 6.06 -21.00
CA LEU A 178 -2.95 6.71 -21.92
C LEU A 178 -3.65 7.43 -23.07
N ASN A 179 -4.71 6.83 -23.64
CA ASN A 179 -5.52 7.48 -24.69
C ASN A 179 -6.22 8.74 -24.19
N LYS A 180 -6.51 8.83 -22.88
CA LYS A 180 -7.05 10.03 -22.21
C LYS A 180 -5.97 11.08 -21.89
N GLY A 181 -4.71 10.83 -22.23
CA GLY A 181 -3.59 11.75 -22.09
C GLY A 181 -2.87 11.68 -20.75
N VAL A 182 -3.05 10.60 -19.99
CA VAL A 182 -2.26 10.36 -18.76
C VAL A 182 -0.79 10.19 -19.13
N ASN A 183 0.09 10.86 -18.39
CA ASN A 183 1.53 10.82 -18.63
C ASN A 183 2.22 9.77 -17.76
N VAL A 184 2.26 8.53 -18.24
CA VAL A 184 2.89 7.41 -17.55
C VAL A 184 4.36 7.68 -17.19
N SER A 185 5.12 8.33 -18.08
CA SER A 185 6.54 8.64 -17.82
C SER A 185 6.71 9.57 -16.62
N ASN A 186 5.81 10.56 -16.47
CA ASN A 186 5.84 11.45 -15.31
C ASN A 186 5.50 10.71 -14.01
N ILE A 187 4.52 9.81 -14.03
CA ILE A 187 4.17 8.97 -12.88
C ILE A 187 5.38 8.12 -12.47
N TYR A 188 5.93 7.33 -13.40
CA TYR A 188 7.12 6.49 -13.11
C TYR A 188 8.27 7.28 -12.52
N LYS A 189 8.58 8.43 -13.13
CA LYS A 189 9.65 9.29 -12.65
C LYS A 189 9.43 9.70 -11.18
N ARG A 190 8.20 10.05 -10.81
CA ARG A 190 7.88 10.54 -9.46
C ARG A 190 7.82 9.42 -8.44
N VAL A 191 7.13 8.32 -8.74
CA VAL A 191 6.81 7.30 -7.73
C VAL A 191 7.80 6.14 -7.68
N LEU A 192 8.53 5.86 -8.77
CA LEU A 192 9.44 4.71 -8.83
C LEU A 192 10.92 5.07 -9.08
N GLN A 193 11.21 6.25 -9.67
CA GLN A 193 12.57 6.57 -10.10
C GLN A 193 13.20 7.74 -9.32
N THR A 194 12.38 8.57 -8.67
CA THR A 194 12.91 9.68 -7.88
C THR A 194 13.16 9.23 -6.45
N LEU A 195 14.38 9.44 -6.00
CA LEU A 195 14.80 9.13 -4.65
C LEU A 195 15.29 10.41 -3.98
N SER A 196 14.84 10.71 -2.77
CA SER A 196 15.36 11.83 -2.01
C SER A 196 16.81 11.57 -1.58
N LYS A 197 17.58 12.63 -1.34
CA LYS A 197 18.96 12.49 -0.83
C LYS A 197 19.00 11.75 0.51
N PRO A 198 18.13 12.04 1.49
CA PRO A 198 18.01 11.25 2.71
C PRO A 198 17.75 9.75 2.46
N SER A 199 16.76 9.43 1.61
CA SER A 199 16.46 8.02 1.26
C SER A 199 17.64 7.33 0.57
N PHE A 200 18.35 8.03 -0.33
CA PHE A 200 19.54 7.49 -0.98
C PHE A 200 20.64 7.19 0.04
N GLU A 201 20.89 8.11 0.98
CA GLU A 201 21.91 7.89 2.02
C GLU A 201 21.55 6.72 2.93
N LEU A 202 20.27 6.59 3.32
CA LEU A 202 19.80 5.49 4.13
C LEU A 202 19.94 4.14 3.40
N ARG A 203 19.55 4.09 2.10
CA ARG A 203 19.77 2.89 1.27
C ARG A 203 21.24 2.53 1.14
N ARG A 204 22.13 3.53 0.97
CA ARG A 204 23.59 3.31 0.92
C ARG A 204 24.10 2.67 2.20
N ARG A 205 23.63 3.12 3.37
CA ARG A 205 24.01 2.54 4.67
C ARG A 205 23.52 1.12 4.81
N ALA A 206 22.26 0.87 4.46
CA ALA A 206 21.68 -0.47 4.47
C ALA A 206 22.43 -1.42 3.52
N MET A 207 22.78 -0.96 2.31
CA MET A 207 23.55 -1.76 1.34
C MET A 207 24.94 -2.11 1.85
N ASN A 208 25.63 -1.20 2.55
CA ASN A 208 26.93 -1.49 3.15
C ASN A 208 26.89 -2.55 4.26
N ARG A 209 25.70 -2.82 4.82
CA ARG A 209 25.44 -3.83 5.87
C ARG A 209 24.80 -5.09 5.33
N LEU A 210 24.64 -5.20 3.99
CA LEU A 210 23.99 -6.35 3.40
C LEU A 210 24.83 -7.62 3.63
N GLU A 211 24.20 -8.62 4.21
CA GLU A 211 24.78 -9.92 4.50
C GLU A 211 24.02 -11.00 3.72
N PHE A 212 24.74 -11.99 3.21
CA PHE A 212 24.17 -13.16 2.56
C PHE A 212 24.28 -14.38 3.47
N LEU A 213 23.16 -15.08 3.68
CA LEU A 213 23.05 -16.24 4.54
C LEU A 213 22.46 -17.41 3.76
N GLU A 214 22.56 -18.63 4.28
CA GLU A 214 21.99 -19.84 3.68
C GLU A 214 22.39 -19.98 2.21
N GLU A 215 23.70 -20.01 1.95
CA GLU A 215 24.26 -20.13 0.60
C GLU A 215 23.77 -19.04 -0.37
N GLY A 216 23.48 -17.84 0.15
CA GLY A 216 23.00 -16.71 -0.63
C GLY A 216 21.47 -16.67 -0.83
N LYS A 217 20.73 -17.60 -0.24
CA LYS A 217 19.27 -17.64 -0.34
C LYS A 217 18.57 -16.60 0.52
N ILE A 218 19.22 -16.09 1.55
CA ILE A 218 18.71 -14.99 2.38
C ILE A 218 19.63 -13.79 2.23
N ALA A 219 19.07 -12.63 1.92
CA ALA A 219 19.71 -11.33 2.05
C ALA A 219 19.19 -10.64 3.32
N PHE A 220 20.07 -10.17 4.19
CA PHE A 220 19.73 -9.49 5.42
C PHE A 220 20.37 -8.11 5.48
N THR A 221 19.61 -7.10 5.87
CA THR A 221 20.15 -5.77 6.17
C THR A 221 19.32 -5.07 7.26
N TYR A 222 19.83 -3.94 7.75
CA TYR A 222 19.17 -3.16 8.78
C TYR A 222 19.52 -1.67 8.73
N THR A 223 18.69 -0.86 9.36
CA THR A 223 18.98 0.55 9.68
C THR A 223 18.72 0.82 11.17
N THR A 224 19.43 1.81 11.70
CA THR A 224 19.30 2.25 13.09
C THR A 224 18.65 3.61 13.18
N LEU A 225 18.12 3.97 14.36
CA LEU A 225 17.61 5.34 14.64
C LEU A 225 18.70 6.39 14.39
N LYS A 226 19.96 6.07 14.70
CA LYS A 226 21.09 6.94 14.41
C LYS A 226 21.30 7.16 12.90
N ASP A 227 21.07 6.14 12.07
CA ASP A 227 21.15 6.30 10.61
C ASP A 227 20.05 7.25 10.11
N GLU A 228 18.84 7.16 10.68
CA GLU A 228 17.73 8.03 10.35
C GLU A 228 18.03 9.49 10.73
N GLU A 229 18.54 9.72 11.93
CA GLU A 229 18.96 11.03 12.41
C GLU A 229 20.06 11.65 11.53
N GLU A 230 21.13 10.90 11.29
CA GLU A 230 22.27 11.38 10.49
C GLU A 230 21.93 11.60 9.01
N ALA A 231 21.00 10.82 8.45
CA ALA A 231 20.52 10.99 7.09
C ALA A 231 19.43 12.06 6.96
N MET A 232 18.93 12.60 8.09
CA MET A 232 17.82 13.56 8.13
C MET A 232 16.58 13.02 7.41
N VAL A 233 16.16 11.81 7.80
CA VAL A 233 15.14 11.04 7.13
C VAL A 233 13.74 11.44 7.61
N GLU A 234 12.83 11.62 6.68
CA GLU A 234 11.39 11.72 6.91
C GLU A 234 10.72 10.32 6.90
N SER A 235 9.47 10.23 7.34
CA SER A 235 8.78 8.96 7.67
C SER A 235 8.86 7.85 6.59
N ASN A 236 8.81 8.20 5.31
CA ASN A 236 8.71 7.23 4.19
C ASN A 236 10.03 6.94 3.46
N SER A 237 11.16 7.29 4.04
CA SER A 237 12.47 7.19 3.36
C SER A 237 13.06 5.77 3.29
N HIS A 238 12.37 4.76 3.83
CA HIS A 238 12.85 3.37 3.90
C HIS A 238 12.41 2.50 2.72
N ASP A 239 11.52 3.03 1.88
CA ASP A 239 11.00 2.27 0.74
C ASP A 239 12.11 1.81 -0.19
N GLY A 240 11.98 0.61 -0.72
CA GLY A 240 12.94 0.01 -1.63
C GLY A 240 14.19 -0.58 -0.98
N ILE A 241 14.39 -0.48 0.36
CA ILE A 241 15.57 -1.09 1.02
C ILE A 241 15.47 -2.62 0.99
N VAL A 242 14.33 -3.18 1.34
CA VAL A 242 14.14 -4.63 1.34
C VAL A 242 14.18 -5.20 -0.08
N GLU A 243 13.70 -4.45 -1.06
CA GLU A 243 13.73 -4.83 -2.48
C GLU A 243 15.16 -4.95 -3.02
N MET A 244 16.10 -4.12 -2.55
CA MET A 244 17.50 -4.23 -2.97
C MET A 244 18.08 -5.63 -2.72
N GLY A 245 17.76 -6.24 -1.58
CA GLY A 245 18.22 -7.60 -1.28
C GLY A 245 17.49 -8.65 -2.11
N ARG A 246 16.17 -8.48 -2.31
CA ARG A 246 15.33 -9.38 -3.12
C ARG A 246 15.79 -9.44 -4.58
N ASP A 247 16.17 -8.30 -5.15
CA ASP A 247 16.50 -8.17 -6.58
C ASP A 247 17.90 -8.73 -6.93
N ILE A 248 18.62 -9.32 -5.95
CA ILE A 248 19.91 -9.97 -6.17
C ILE A 248 19.71 -11.42 -6.62
N GLU A 249 20.41 -11.82 -7.67
CA GLU A 249 20.34 -13.16 -8.23
C GLU A 249 20.58 -14.25 -7.16
N GLY A 250 19.70 -15.23 -7.11
CA GLY A 250 19.78 -16.38 -6.21
C GLY A 250 19.17 -16.17 -4.82
N VAL A 251 18.81 -14.94 -4.45
CA VAL A 251 18.12 -14.65 -3.20
C VAL A 251 16.66 -15.08 -3.30
N GLU A 252 16.18 -15.83 -2.33
CA GLU A 252 14.76 -16.16 -2.18
C GLU A 252 14.06 -15.25 -1.16
N ILE A 253 14.72 -14.95 -0.04
CA ILE A 253 14.14 -14.09 1.02
C ILE A 253 15.05 -12.90 1.27
N SER A 254 14.48 -11.70 1.21
CA SER A 254 15.12 -10.48 1.69
C SER A 254 14.51 -10.04 3.01
N ILE A 255 15.38 -9.76 3.99
CA ILE A 255 15.04 -9.33 5.35
C ILE A 255 15.58 -7.92 5.58
N PHE A 256 14.72 -7.01 5.97
CA PHE A 256 15.12 -5.68 6.43
C PHE A 256 14.57 -5.43 7.84
N LEU A 257 15.46 -5.10 8.77
CA LEU A 257 15.10 -4.66 10.12
C LEU A 257 15.31 -3.16 10.25
N ARG A 258 14.25 -2.43 10.57
CA ARG A 258 14.29 -1.02 10.90
C ARG A 258 14.18 -0.84 12.40
N GLU A 259 15.18 -0.24 13.04
CA GLU A 259 15.15 0.08 14.47
C GLU A 259 14.02 1.05 14.80
N LYS A 260 13.35 0.82 15.92
CA LYS A 260 12.34 1.65 16.55
C LYS A 260 12.70 1.83 18.02
N GLU A 261 12.06 2.76 18.72
CA GLU A 261 12.26 2.97 20.15
C GLU A 261 12.08 1.67 20.97
N ASP A 262 11.09 0.85 20.59
CA ASP A 262 10.69 -0.37 21.29
C ASP A 262 11.10 -1.67 20.57
N GLY A 263 12.11 -1.65 19.70
CA GLY A 263 12.53 -2.85 18.99
C GLY A 263 12.73 -2.64 17.49
N TYR A 264 12.16 -3.51 16.65
CA TYR A 264 12.38 -3.46 15.20
C TYR A 264 11.10 -3.69 14.41
N LYS A 265 10.86 -2.86 13.39
CA LYS A 265 9.94 -3.17 12.31
C LYS A 265 10.63 -4.16 11.36
N ILE A 266 9.93 -5.22 11.01
CA ILE A 266 10.39 -6.26 10.09
C ILE A 266 9.76 -6.00 8.73
N SER A 267 10.54 -6.04 7.66
CA SER A 267 10.04 -6.10 6.29
C SER A 267 10.63 -7.32 5.60
N LEU A 268 9.78 -8.14 5.02
CA LEU A 268 10.17 -9.34 4.28
C LEU A 268 9.69 -9.26 2.84
N ARG A 269 10.53 -9.74 1.92
CA ARG A 269 10.16 -9.99 0.52
C ARG A 269 10.64 -11.36 0.10
N SER A 270 9.90 -12.02 -0.80
CA SER A 270 10.35 -13.27 -1.40
C SER A 270 10.20 -13.24 -2.92
N ASN A 271 10.93 -14.11 -3.61
CA ASN A 271 10.90 -14.17 -5.06
C ASN A 271 9.96 -15.27 -5.61
N GLU A 272 10.20 -16.54 -5.27
CA GLU A 272 9.57 -17.63 -5.98
C GLU A 272 8.58 -18.45 -5.15
N TYR A 273 9.00 -19.03 -4.02
CA TYR A 273 8.22 -20.06 -3.34
C TYR A 273 7.90 -19.78 -1.88
N VAL A 274 8.61 -18.91 -1.19
CA VAL A 274 8.36 -18.66 0.24
C VAL A 274 7.20 -17.69 0.44
N ASN A 275 6.20 -18.09 1.24
CA ASN A 275 5.15 -17.20 1.72
C ASN A 275 5.65 -16.39 2.93
N VAL A 276 6.05 -15.16 2.70
CA VAL A 276 6.55 -14.28 3.78
C VAL A 276 5.43 -13.74 4.68
N SER A 277 4.19 -13.78 4.23
CA SER A 277 3.05 -13.40 5.09
C SER A 277 2.90 -14.36 6.27
N ASP A 278 3.04 -15.67 6.04
CA ASP A 278 2.98 -16.66 7.12
C ASP A 278 4.10 -16.46 8.15
N ILE A 279 5.29 -16.04 7.68
CA ILE A 279 6.40 -15.71 8.58
C ILE A 279 6.05 -14.48 9.42
N CYS A 280 5.50 -13.43 8.80
CA CYS A 280 5.18 -12.19 9.49
C CYS A 280 4.03 -12.32 10.51
N LEU A 281 3.11 -13.29 10.34
CA LEU A 281 2.10 -13.62 11.35
C LEU A 281 2.72 -14.00 12.70
N MET A 282 3.90 -14.64 12.69
CA MET A 282 4.64 -14.98 13.92
C MET A 282 5.22 -13.75 14.64
N PHE A 283 5.22 -12.60 13.97
CA PHE A 283 5.75 -11.32 14.45
C PHE A 283 4.67 -10.24 14.51
N SER A 284 3.43 -10.63 14.85
CA SER A 284 2.28 -9.72 14.99
C SER A 284 2.06 -8.84 13.75
N GLY A 285 2.30 -9.40 12.58
CA GLY A 285 2.21 -8.72 11.29
C GLY A 285 1.39 -9.50 10.27
N GLY A 286 1.62 -9.21 9.00
CA GLY A 286 0.94 -9.83 7.87
C GLY A 286 1.31 -9.14 6.56
N GLY A 287 0.54 -9.41 5.51
CA GLY A 287 0.73 -8.83 4.18
C GLY A 287 0.39 -9.81 3.06
N HIS A 288 1.00 -9.61 1.92
CA HIS A 288 0.87 -10.48 0.75
C HIS A 288 1.89 -11.62 0.77
N ILE A 289 1.65 -12.66 -0.03
CA ILE A 289 2.53 -13.85 -0.12
C ILE A 289 3.99 -13.48 -0.35
N ARG A 290 4.27 -12.45 -1.18
CA ARG A 290 5.63 -12.03 -1.58
C ARG A 290 6.12 -10.76 -0.87
N ALA A 291 5.28 -10.10 -0.10
CA ALA A 291 5.58 -8.82 0.57
C ALA A 291 4.81 -8.72 1.88
N ALA A 292 5.51 -8.80 3.00
CA ALA A 292 4.88 -8.74 4.31
C ALA A 292 5.76 -7.99 5.31
N GLY A 293 5.14 -7.55 6.40
CA GLY A 293 5.81 -6.85 7.49
C GLY A 293 5.30 -7.29 8.86
N GLY A 294 6.12 -7.04 9.87
CA GLY A 294 5.79 -7.36 11.27
C GLY A 294 6.64 -6.52 12.22
N SER A 295 6.61 -6.85 13.50
CA SER A 295 7.42 -6.17 14.53
C SER A 295 7.95 -7.15 15.56
N ILE A 296 9.08 -6.80 16.17
CA ILE A 296 9.70 -7.60 17.21
C ILE A 296 10.34 -6.69 18.26
N ASN A 297 9.98 -6.91 19.53
CA ASN A 297 10.53 -6.18 20.68
C ASN A 297 11.58 -7.05 21.39
N LEU A 298 12.78 -7.06 20.82
CA LEU A 298 13.97 -7.77 21.35
C LEU A 298 15.23 -6.95 21.01
N PRO A 299 16.34 -7.12 21.77
CA PRO A 299 17.64 -6.58 21.38
C PRO A 299 18.08 -7.06 19.98
N PHE A 300 18.86 -6.23 19.27
CA PHE A 300 19.23 -6.44 17.87
C PHE A 300 19.65 -7.86 17.52
N GLU A 301 20.66 -8.40 18.22
CA GLU A 301 21.18 -9.73 17.89
C GLU A 301 20.13 -10.84 18.08
N GLN A 302 19.26 -10.72 19.09
CA GLN A 302 18.18 -11.66 19.33
C GLN A 302 17.06 -11.50 18.27
N ALA A 303 16.72 -10.28 17.90
CA ALA A 303 15.76 -9.98 16.85
C ALA A 303 16.26 -10.52 15.50
N LYS A 304 17.49 -10.19 15.11
CA LYS A 304 18.15 -10.69 13.91
C LYS A 304 18.12 -12.21 13.84
N GLN A 305 18.60 -12.88 14.90
CA GLN A 305 18.70 -14.34 14.92
C GLN A 305 17.30 -14.98 14.82
N LYS A 306 16.31 -14.47 15.57
CA LYS A 306 14.96 -15.02 15.58
C LYS A 306 14.25 -14.90 14.24
N VAL A 307 14.38 -13.76 13.56
CA VAL A 307 13.80 -13.55 12.23
C VAL A 307 14.46 -14.45 11.20
N ILE A 308 15.80 -14.55 11.22
CA ILE A 308 16.56 -15.42 10.32
C ILE A 308 16.18 -16.89 10.55
N ASP A 309 16.10 -17.36 11.79
CA ASP A 309 15.77 -18.75 12.11
C ASP A 309 14.35 -19.11 11.66
N GLU A 310 13.43 -18.19 11.75
CA GLU A 310 12.07 -18.40 11.22
C GLU A 310 12.10 -18.49 9.68
N CYS A 311 12.76 -17.58 9.00
CA CYS A 311 12.91 -17.61 7.53
C CYS A 311 13.56 -18.91 7.04
N LYS A 312 14.55 -19.45 7.76
CA LYS A 312 15.22 -20.72 7.44
C LYS A 312 14.27 -21.93 7.42
N LYS A 313 13.26 -21.94 8.28
CA LYS A 313 12.28 -23.04 8.30
C LYS A 313 11.48 -23.07 6.99
N TYR A 314 11.05 -21.91 6.53
CA TYR A 314 10.26 -21.79 5.30
C TYR A 314 11.10 -22.03 4.03
N LEU A 315 12.39 -21.71 4.02
CA LEU A 315 13.29 -22.08 2.93
C LEU A 315 13.38 -23.59 2.72
N LYS A 316 13.39 -24.37 3.81
CA LYS A 316 13.48 -25.83 3.75
C LYS A 316 12.19 -26.47 3.27
N TRP A 317 11.03 -25.95 3.66
CA TRP A 317 9.73 -26.48 3.27
C TRP A 317 9.41 -26.22 1.81
N GLY A 318 9.75 -25.06 1.27
CA GLY A 318 9.48 -24.71 -0.12
C GLY A 318 10.23 -25.58 -1.14
N LYS A 319 11.42 -26.09 -0.82
CA LYS A 319 12.14 -27.03 -1.67
C LYS A 319 11.43 -28.39 -1.83
N GLN A 320 10.66 -28.84 -0.85
CA GLN A 320 9.94 -30.13 -0.91
C GLN A 320 8.72 -30.16 -1.82
N TRP A 321 8.24 -29.01 -2.28
CA TRP A 321 7.07 -28.88 -3.16
C TRP A 321 7.45 -28.62 -4.62
N MET A 322 8.74 -28.44 -4.91
CA MET A 322 9.26 -28.22 -6.28
C MET A 322 9.93 -29.49 -6.88
N GLU A 323 10.11 -30.54 -6.08
CA GLU A 323 10.50 -31.89 -6.52
C GLU A 323 9.26 -32.79 -6.67
#